data_b701ffe46bffc43c3cf790c96ffa7573
#
_entry.id   b701ffe46bffc43c3cf790c96ffa7573
#
_cell.length_a   1.000
_cell.length_b   1.000
_cell.length_c   1.000
_cell.angle_alpha   90.00
_cell.angle_beta   90.00
_cell.angle_gamma   90.00
#
_symmetry.space_group_name_H-M   'P 1'
#
loop_
_entity.id
_entity.type
_entity.pdbx_description
1 polymer ?
#
loop_
_entity_poly.entity_id
_entity_poly.type
_entity_poly.pdbx_seq_one_letter_code
_entity_poly.pdbx_strand_id
1 'polypeptide(L)'
;FDQWTQDDFKQFEGFFKATTGRQNTRPDAKAEYDAMVAKFEETKGLKGNDVRNILARKVQGGEIIPFAEVYSVKPKATPVKARDKKKNNGKPDRNVPPVASAKLLAGPVVDLTKYEDVRQPLMDWLRAPENPLFARAFVNRVWANYFNVGIVQPSDDMNLANPPVNKALLDYLAAGFIEHNFDMKWLHREILNSRTYQLSWVPNSTNRLDERNFSRAVPRRIPAEIAYDMMVQATRNDAKNLEFVTELEKRAVSIPGSGLRNRNRNPADYAMTVFGRSTRESNCDCDRTEEPSLLQTIFVRNDNQLLSMIDDGDGWLLDVATKNSLTFTRKSVADAADSKKDQRNQARDKYKGQIKKLRDRLAEAEKNGKAGQVKSFKEQIAKLKAQAEKVGVTDAEVEATPAATDAESAKPEASAASNVNFTEIINEAYLRTLSRYPTEEEVRTSQSYISESKDAVDGVRGVLWALLNTREFMVNH
;
A
#
# COMPACT_ATOMS: atom_id res chain seq x y z
N PHE A 1 24.72 3.14 24.44
CA PHE A 1 23.68 3.00 24.30
C PHE A 1 22.58 3.70 25.12
N ASP A 2 21.43 3.06 25.44
CA ASP A 2 20.32 3.73 26.09
C ASP A 2 20.63 4.10 27.53
N GLN A 3 20.23 5.28 27.99
CA GLN A 3 20.41 5.76 29.38
C GLN A 3 19.37 5.13 30.33
N TRP A 4 18.36 4.41 29.80
CA TRP A 4 17.28 3.83 30.59
C TRP A 4 17.60 2.41 31.01
N THR A 5 17.31 2.10 32.26
CA THR A 5 17.52 0.76 32.85
C THR A 5 16.29 -0.12 32.63
N GLN A 6 16.46 -1.44 32.83
CA GLN A 6 15.35 -2.39 32.86
C GLN A 6 14.30 -2.07 33.93
N ASP A 7 14.72 -1.45 35.02
CA ASP A 7 13.80 -1.04 36.08
C ASP A 7 13.01 0.21 35.70
N ASP A 8 13.61 1.17 34.99
CA ASP A 8 12.88 2.31 34.42
C ASP A 8 11.82 1.81 33.42
N PHE A 9 12.16 0.86 32.56
CA PHE A 9 11.21 0.26 31.63
C PHE A 9 10.03 -0.41 32.35
N LYS A 10 10.31 -1.24 33.38
CA LYS A 10 9.25 -1.91 34.13
C LYS A 10 8.34 -0.96 34.90
N GLN A 11 8.88 0.14 35.39
CA GLN A 11 8.10 1.18 36.06
C GLN A 11 7.27 1.99 35.07
N PHE A 12 7.85 2.32 33.89
CA PHE A 12 7.16 3.03 32.83
C PHE A 12 6.03 2.18 32.20
N GLU A 13 6.24 0.89 32.01
CA GLU A 13 5.24 -0.08 31.53
C GLU A 13 3.96 -0.06 32.37
N GLY A 14 4.05 0.38 33.64
CA GLY A 14 2.90 0.54 34.54
C GLY A 14 1.75 1.36 33.95
N PHE A 15 2.02 2.38 33.13
CA PHE A 15 1.01 3.18 32.44
C PHE A 15 0.15 2.37 31.44
N PHE A 16 0.66 1.24 30.98
CA PHE A 16 0.00 0.42 29.95
C PHE A 16 -0.56 -0.90 30.49
N LYS A 17 -0.14 -1.35 31.67
CA LYS A 17 -0.59 -2.64 32.25
C LYS A 17 -2.08 -2.71 32.53
N ALA A 18 -2.72 -1.57 32.77
CA ALA A 18 -4.16 -1.47 32.97
C ALA A 18 -4.93 -1.30 31.65
N THR A 19 -4.23 -1.25 30.53
CA THR A 19 -4.85 -1.08 29.22
C THR A 19 -5.26 -2.44 28.66
N THR A 20 -6.51 -2.56 28.25
CA THR A 20 -7.08 -3.75 27.65
C THR A 20 -7.70 -3.43 26.28
N GLY A 21 -7.58 -4.33 25.33
CA GLY A 21 -8.02 -4.07 23.97
C GLY A 21 -8.41 -5.32 23.19
N ARG A 22 -8.33 -6.48 23.79
CA ARG A 22 -8.67 -7.71 23.07
C ARG A 22 -10.15 -8.07 23.24
N GLN A 23 -10.92 -7.84 22.18
CA GLN A 23 -12.29 -8.39 21.99
C GLN A 23 -13.31 -7.98 23.05
N ASN A 24 -12.99 -7.05 23.93
CA ASN A 24 -13.91 -6.58 24.96
C ASN A 24 -14.42 -5.20 24.57
N THR A 25 -15.72 -5.09 24.44
CA THR A 25 -16.40 -3.79 24.36
C THR A 25 -16.23 -3.08 25.71
N ARG A 26 -16.12 -1.75 25.68
CA ARG A 26 -16.10 -0.95 26.90
C ARG A 26 -17.30 -1.30 27.79
N PRO A 27 -17.15 -1.34 29.12
CA PRO A 27 -18.24 -1.72 30.03
C PRO A 27 -19.50 -0.87 29.86
N ASP A 28 -19.35 0.43 29.59
CA ASP A 28 -20.46 1.38 29.37
C ASP A 28 -21.20 1.14 28.02
N ALA A 29 -20.50 0.69 27.00
CA ALA A 29 -21.07 0.39 25.68
C ALA A 29 -21.49 -1.09 25.50
N LYS A 30 -21.22 -1.93 26.50
CA LYS A 30 -21.45 -3.39 26.38
C LYS A 30 -22.91 -3.74 26.17
N ALA A 31 -23.83 -3.11 26.87
CA ALA A 31 -25.27 -3.38 26.74
C ALA A 31 -25.78 -3.07 25.32
N GLU A 32 -25.34 -1.98 24.73
CA GLU A 32 -25.69 -1.59 23.37
C GLU A 32 -25.11 -2.56 22.33
N TYR A 33 -23.85 -2.95 22.52
CA TYR A 33 -23.21 -3.95 21.67
C TYR A 33 -23.93 -5.30 21.74
N ASP A 34 -24.25 -5.78 22.93
CA ASP A 34 -24.96 -7.06 23.13
C ASP A 34 -26.36 -7.02 22.49
N ALA A 35 -27.07 -5.88 22.58
CA ALA A 35 -28.37 -5.69 21.91
C ALA A 35 -28.23 -5.73 20.37
N MET A 36 -27.20 -5.13 19.81
CA MET A 36 -26.91 -5.23 18.38
C MET A 36 -26.62 -6.68 17.95
N VAL A 37 -25.81 -7.41 18.72
CA VAL A 37 -25.51 -8.81 18.45
C VAL A 37 -26.80 -9.65 18.47
N ALA A 38 -27.62 -9.50 19.50
CA ALA A 38 -28.90 -10.21 19.63
C ALA A 38 -29.83 -9.95 18.43
N LYS A 39 -29.91 -8.71 17.98
CA LYS A 39 -30.69 -8.34 16.79
C LYS A 39 -30.21 -9.05 15.52
N PHE A 40 -28.89 -9.21 15.32
CA PHE A 40 -28.36 -9.94 14.19
C PHE A 40 -28.60 -11.47 14.31
N GLU A 41 -28.54 -12.01 15.52
CA GLU A 41 -28.86 -13.42 15.77
C GLU A 41 -30.33 -13.71 15.48
N GLU A 42 -31.24 -12.85 15.93
CA GLU A 42 -32.67 -13.00 15.75
C GLU A 42 -33.09 -12.81 14.28
N THR A 43 -32.61 -11.75 13.61
CA THR A 43 -33.07 -11.37 12.26
C THR A 43 -32.39 -12.14 11.15
N LYS A 44 -31.15 -12.60 11.33
CA LYS A 44 -30.33 -13.23 10.28
C LYS A 44 -29.81 -14.62 10.63
N GLY A 45 -30.07 -15.12 11.84
CA GLY A 45 -29.58 -16.43 12.30
C GLY A 45 -28.04 -16.51 12.40
N LEU A 46 -27.35 -15.38 12.40
CA LEU A 46 -25.89 -15.31 12.45
C LEU A 46 -25.43 -15.34 13.90
N LYS A 47 -24.32 -16.04 14.20
CA LYS A 47 -23.81 -16.19 15.57
C LYS A 47 -22.32 -15.86 15.66
N GLY A 48 -21.93 -15.35 16.84
CA GLY A 48 -20.54 -15.27 17.26
C GLY A 48 -19.63 -14.47 16.32
N ASN A 49 -18.68 -15.13 15.66
CA ASN A 49 -17.68 -14.48 14.82
C ASN A 49 -18.24 -13.83 13.56
N ASP A 50 -19.34 -14.36 13.00
CA ASP A 50 -19.94 -13.78 11.79
C ASP A 50 -20.53 -12.41 12.06
N VAL A 51 -21.21 -12.26 13.21
CA VAL A 51 -21.74 -10.95 13.66
C VAL A 51 -20.59 -9.98 13.90
N ARG A 52 -19.53 -10.42 14.58
CA ARG A 52 -18.32 -9.58 14.80
C ARG A 52 -17.70 -9.10 13.50
N ASN A 53 -17.58 -9.97 12.52
CA ASN A 53 -17.02 -9.62 11.20
C ASN A 53 -17.93 -8.62 10.46
N ILE A 54 -19.24 -8.75 10.57
CA ILE A 54 -20.18 -7.78 9.97
C ILE A 54 -20.06 -6.43 10.67
N LEU A 55 -20.04 -6.40 11.99
CA LEU A 55 -19.89 -5.17 12.76
C LEU A 55 -18.53 -4.50 12.46
N ALA A 56 -17.45 -5.28 12.37
CA ALA A 56 -16.15 -4.75 11.98
C ALA A 56 -16.16 -4.10 10.58
N ARG A 57 -16.85 -4.73 9.60
CA ARG A 57 -16.99 -4.13 8.25
C ARG A 57 -17.81 -2.85 8.26
N LYS A 58 -18.85 -2.76 9.12
CA LYS A 58 -19.65 -1.54 9.28
C LYS A 58 -18.79 -0.40 9.83
N VAL A 59 -17.95 -0.66 10.84
CA VAL A 59 -16.97 0.32 11.35
C VAL A 59 -16.01 0.76 10.25
N GLN A 60 -15.49 -0.17 9.45
CA GLN A 60 -14.64 0.15 8.29
C GLN A 60 -15.36 0.98 7.22
N GLY A 61 -16.68 0.83 7.12
CA GLY A 61 -17.55 1.64 6.28
C GLY A 61 -17.95 2.99 6.88
N GLY A 62 -17.40 3.36 8.05
CA GLY A 62 -17.67 4.65 8.70
C GLY A 62 -18.91 4.66 9.60
N GLU A 63 -19.58 3.52 9.84
CA GLU A 63 -20.70 3.48 10.77
C GLU A 63 -20.21 3.58 12.23
N ILE A 64 -20.83 4.46 13.02
CA ILE A 64 -20.56 4.59 14.45
C ILE A 64 -21.37 3.53 15.19
N ILE A 65 -20.70 2.50 15.64
CA ILE A 65 -21.28 1.42 16.45
C ILE A 65 -20.36 1.10 17.62
N PRO A 66 -20.88 0.64 18.77
CA PRO A 66 -20.06 0.09 19.84
C PRO A 66 -19.25 -1.09 19.34
N PHE A 67 -17.95 -1.00 19.49
CA PHE A 67 -17.01 -2.05 19.01
C PHE A 67 -15.94 -2.30 20.08
N ALA A 68 -15.15 -3.37 19.88
CA ALA A 68 -14.03 -3.65 20.76
C ALA A 68 -12.98 -2.54 20.67
N GLU A 69 -12.75 -1.84 21.76
CA GLU A 69 -11.85 -0.71 21.87
C GLU A 69 -10.68 -1.01 22.80
N VAL A 70 -9.60 -0.28 22.62
CA VAL A 70 -8.52 -0.21 23.60
C VAL A 70 -8.90 0.80 24.66
N TYR A 71 -9.12 0.35 25.88
CA TYR A 71 -9.48 1.22 27.01
C TYR A 71 -8.66 0.90 28.27
N SER A 72 -8.58 1.85 29.19
CA SER A 72 -7.93 1.69 30.45
C SER A 72 -8.94 1.27 31.54
N VAL A 73 -8.53 0.33 32.38
CA VAL A 73 -9.30 -0.08 33.54
C VAL A 73 -8.72 0.61 34.77
N LYS A 74 -9.55 1.31 35.56
CA LYS A 74 -9.08 1.95 36.78
C LYS A 74 -8.47 0.93 37.75
N PRO A 75 -7.22 1.08 38.15
CA PRO A 75 -6.56 0.13 39.04
C PRO A 75 -7.18 0.20 40.42
N LYS A 76 -7.46 -0.97 41.00
CA LYS A 76 -7.90 -1.05 42.38
C LYS A 76 -6.70 -0.94 43.32
N ALA A 77 -6.80 -0.11 44.33
CA ALA A 77 -5.81 0.02 45.38
C ALA A 77 -5.76 -1.25 46.28
N THR A 78 -5.23 -2.35 45.77
CA THR A 78 -5.08 -3.58 46.54
C THR A 78 -3.59 -3.82 46.81
N PRO A 79 -3.15 -3.96 48.04
CA PRO A 79 -1.76 -4.31 48.35
C PRO A 79 -1.45 -5.66 47.73
N VAL A 80 -0.50 -5.70 46.80
CA VAL A 80 0.01 -6.95 46.26
C VAL A 80 0.79 -7.67 47.36
N LYS A 81 0.18 -8.68 47.98
CA LYS A 81 0.96 -9.62 48.84
C LYS A 81 1.98 -10.30 47.92
N ALA A 82 3.25 -10.15 48.24
CA ALA A 82 4.34 -10.85 47.57
C ALA A 82 4.05 -12.36 47.59
N ARG A 83 3.66 -12.90 46.44
CA ARG A 83 3.45 -14.34 46.27
C ARG A 83 4.78 -15.02 45.94
N ASP A 84 5.07 -16.09 46.68
CA ASP A 84 6.26 -16.91 46.50
C ASP A 84 6.49 -17.30 45.03
N LYS A 85 7.66 -16.92 44.52
CA LYS A 85 8.14 -17.20 43.15
C LYS A 85 8.28 -18.70 42.82
N LYS A 86 8.01 -19.60 43.75
CA LYS A 86 8.24 -21.06 43.62
C LYS A 86 7.12 -21.86 42.93
N LYS A 87 5.94 -21.30 42.62
CA LYS A 87 4.79 -22.09 42.16
C LYS A 87 4.35 -21.91 40.72
N ASN A 88 4.92 -21.03 39.93
CA ASN A 88 4.49 -20.81 38.55
C ASN A 88 5.65 -20.83 37.55
N ASN A 89 6.13 -21.97 37.15
CA ASN A 89 7.02 -22.28 36.01
C ASN A 89 7.26 -21.11 35.01
N GLY A 90 7.62 -19.92 35.49
CA GLY A 90 8.02 -18.77 34.68
C GLY A 90 6.93 -18.15 33.75
N LYS A 91 5.69 -18.62 33.83
CA LYS A 91 4.59 -18.00 33.05
C LYS A 91 4.03 -16.78 33.79
N PRO A 92 3.87 -15.60 33.12
CA PRO A 92 3.25 -14.44 33.74
C PRO A 92 1.83 -14.81 34.21
N ASP A 93 1.54 -14.53 35.47
CA ASP A 93 0.20 -14.73 36.04
C ASP A 93 -0.76 -13.72 35.39
N ARG A 94 -1.75 -14.21 34.63
CA ARG A 94 -2.76 -13.39 33.96
C ARG A 94 -3.71 -12.67 34.93
N ASN A 95 -3.65 -12.99 36.20
CA ASN A 95 -4.49 -12.43 37.26
C ASN A 95 -3.75 -11.45 38.19
N VAL A 96 -2.57 -10.97 37.82
CA VAL A 96 -1.90 -9.91 38.57
C VAL A 96 -2.71 -8.63 38.40
N PRO A 97 -3.24 -8.04 39.47
CA PRO A 97 -3.97 -6.77 39.37
C PRO A 97 -3.05 -5.70 38.79
N PRO A 98 -3.63 -4.73 38.05
CA PRO A 98 -2.85 -3.66 37.42
C PRO A 98 -2.01 -2.93 38.47
N VAL A 99 -0.80 -2.56 38.09
CA VAL A 99 0.15 -1.85 38.95
C VAL A 99 -0.49 -0.53 39.39
N ALA A 100 -0.54 -0.30 40.70
CA ALA A 100 -1.11 0.91 41.28
C ALA A 100 -0.25 2.15 41.07
N SER A 101 1.00 1.99 40.61
CA SER A 101 1.95 3.10 40.35
C SER A 101 2.75 2.86 39.09
N ALA A 102 3.17 3.96 38.46
CA ALA A 102 4.11 3.98 37.37
C ALA A 102 5.10 5.14 37.58
N LYS A 103 6.24 5.11 36.86
CA LYS A 103 7.22 6.19 36.93
C LYS A 103 7.42 6.77 35.56
N LEU A 104 7.37 8.09 35.48
CA LEU A 104 7.74 8.83 34.27
C LEU A 104 9.26 8.71 34.03
N LEU A 105 9.67 8.69 32.80
CA LEU A 105 11.11 8.67 32.45
C LEU A 105 11.77 9.96 32.94
N ALA A 106 12.82 9.80 33.77
CA ALA A 106 13.47 10.92 34.48
C ALA A 106 12.52 11.76 35.36
N GLY A 107 11.31 11.28 35.65
CA GLY A 107 10.28 11.99 36.40
C GLY A 107 9.85 11.28 37.70
N PRO A 108 8.83 11.79 38.37
CA PRO A 108 8.32 11.23 39.62
C PRO A 108 7.54 9.92 39.39
N VAL A 109 7.37 9.20 40.50
CA VAL A 109 6.42 8.10 40.57
C VAL A 109 5.00 8.66 40.68
N VAL A 110 4.10 8.12 39.90
CA VAL A 110 2.71 8.52 39.79
C VAL A 110 1.81 7.46 40.41
N ASP A 111 0.89 7.88 41.28
CA ASP A 111 -0.17 7.03 41.79
C ASP A 111 -1.32 6.93 40.81
N LEU A 112 -1.43 5.80 40.14
CA LEU A 112 -2.40 5.56 39.05
C LEU A 112 -3.85 5.41 39.57
N THR A 113 -4.04 5.18 40.88
CA THR A 113 -5.39 5.04 41.44
C THR A 113 -6.20 6.34 41.41
N LYS A 114 -5.52 7.47 41.23
CA LYS A 114 -6.11 8.80 41.16
C LYS A 114 -6.72 9.13 39.79
N TYR A 115 -6.49 8.32 38.77
CA TYR A 115 -6.88 8.60 37.40
C TYR A 115 -7.89 7.59 36.88
N GLU A 116 -8.87 8.04 36.12
CA GLU A 116 -9.81 7.17 35.40
C GLU A 116 -9.09 6.45 34.24
N ASP A 117 -8.29 7.19 33.49
CA ASP A 117 -7.38 6.61 32.49
C ASP A 117 -5.93 6.75 33.01
N VAL A 118 -5.30 5.63 33.26
CA VAL A 118 -3.92 5.57 33.78
C VAL A 118 -2.87 6.16 32.83
N ARG A 119 -3.22 6.41 31.60
CA ARG A 119 -2.35 7.04 30.58
C ARG A 119 -2.41 8.57 30.64
N GLN A 120 -3.41 9.16 31.32
CA GLN A 120 -3.57 10.61 31.42
C GLN A 120 -2.31 11.31 31.96
N PRO A 121 -1.73 10.90 33.10
CA PRO A 121 -0.54 11.56 33.63
C PRO A 121 0.69 11.41 32.72
N LEU A 122 0.76 10.34 31.92
CA LEU A 122 1.79 10.20 30.90
C LEU A 122 1.59 11.23 29.78
N MET A 123 0.36 11.41 29.30
CA MET A 123 0.05 12.39 28.27
C MET A 123 0.30 13.83 28.76
N ASP A 124 -0.10 14.12 30.00
CA ASP A 124 0.15 15.43 30.61
C ASP A 124 1.65 15.74 30.70
N TRP A 125 2.46 14.76 31.11
CA TRP A 125 3.91 14.89 31.12
C TRP A 125 4.53 15.05 29.72
N LEU A 126 4.06 14.30 28.72
CA LEU A 126 4.52 14.43 27.34
C LEU A 126 4.27 15.85 26.78
N ARG A 127 3.13 16.44 27.15
CA ARG A 127 2.72 17.78 26.70
C ARG A 127 3.21 18.91 27.60
N ALA A 128 3.81 18.59 28.72
CA ALA A 128 4.35 19.60 29.62
C ALA A 128 5.43 20.43 28.91
N PRO A 129 5.43 21.79 29.06
CA PRO A 129 6.45 22.64 28.44
C PRO A 129 7.88 22.29 28.87
N GLU A 130 8.02 21.69 30.05
CA GLU A 130 9.29 21.27 30.63
C GLU A 130 9.83 19.97 29.99
N ASN A 131 8.98 19.23 29.26
CA ASN A 131 9.42 18.03 28.56
C ASN A 131 10.12 18.40 27.25
N PRO A 132 11.46 18.29 27.16
CA PRO A 132 12.16 18.74 25.97
C PRO A 132 12.10 17.75 24.81
N LEU A 133 11.65 16.51 25.04
CA LEU A 133 11.81 15.42 24.08
C LEU A 133 10.63 15.27 23.14
N PHE A 134 9.40 15.35 23.66
CA PHE A 134 8.21 15.04 22.86
C PHE A 134 8.04 15.98 21.65
N ALA A 135 8.05 17.28 21.90
CA ALA A 135 7.92 18.27 20.83
C ALA A 135 9.08 18.21 19.85
N ARG A 136 10.32 18.06 20.35
CA ARG A 136 11.52 17.95 19.49
C ARG A 136 11.46 16.69 18.61
N ALA A 137 11.12 15.54 19.17
CA ALA A 137 11.01 14.29 18.42
C ALA A 137 9.95 14.39 17.31
N PHE A 138 8.79 14.97 17.64
CA PHE A 138 7.71 15.14 16.67
C PHE A 138 8.12 16.13 15.55
N VAL A 139 8.63 17.29 15.93
CA VAL A 139 9.09 18.30 14.97
C VAL A 139 10.18 17.75 14.06
N ASN A 140 11.14 17.01 14.61
CA ASN A 140 12.23 16.42 13.84
C ASN A 140 11.70 15.37 12.83
N ARG A 141 10.70 14.58 13.20
CA ARG A 141 10.05 13.66 12.26
C ARG A 141 9.31 14.37 11.14
N VAL A 142 8.57 15.45 11.46
CA VAL A 142 7.91 16.27 10.44
C VAL A 142 8.95 16.93 9.52
N TRP A 143 10.03 17.48 10.08
CA TRP A 143 11.15 18.00 9.31
C TRP A 143 11.77 16.96 8.38
N ALA A 144 12.11 15.78 8.91
CA ALA A 144 12.66 14.68 8.11
C ALA A 144 11.72 14.24 6.98
N ASN A 145 10.41 14.32 7.21
CA ASN A 145 9.42 14.03 6.18
C ASN A 145 9.44 15.02 5.02
N TYR A 146 9.81 16.30 5.26
CA TYR A 146 9.96 17.29 4.21
C TYR A 146 11.34 17.28 3.55
N PHE A 147 12.39 17.08 4.31
CA PHE A 147 13.78 17.25 3.85
C PHE A 147 14.55 15.95 3.64
N ASN A 148 13.91 14.79 3.83
CA ASN A 148 14.50 13.45 3.77
C ASN A 148 15.57 13.16 4.84
N VAL A 149 16.04 14.17 5.54
CA VAL A 149 17.02 14.09 6.62
C VAL A 149 16.50 14.87 7.82
N GLY A 150 16.56 14.29 9.01
CA GLY A 150 16.21 14.99 10.25
C GLY A 150 17.26 16.01 10.67
N ILE A 151 16.86 16.98 11.48
CA ILE A 151 17.81 17.87 12.19
C ILE A 151 18.65 17.03 13.17
N VAL A 152 18.03 15.94 13.69
CA VAL A 152 18.71 14.82 14.34
C VAL A 152 18.53 13.60 13.46
N GLN A 153 19.59 12.87 13.17
CA GLN A 153 19.56 11.70 12.30
C GLN A 153 20.31 10.52 12.97
N PRO A 154 19.69 9.33 13.13
CA PRO A 154 18.31 8.93 12.76
C PRO A 154 17.23 9.77 13.44
N SER A 155 16.07 9.93 12.78
CA SER A 155 15.06 10.93 13.16
C SER A 155 14.41 10.73 14.54
N ASP A 156 14.55 9.56 15.14
CA ASP A 156 14.02 9.16 16.44
C ASP A 156 15.10 8.98 17.51
N ASP A 157 16.39 9.10 17.15
CA ASP A 157 17.50 9.00 18.09
C ASP A 157 17.82 10.36 18.76
N MET A 158 16.96 10.76 19.70
CA MET A 158 17.16 11.99 20.51
C MET A 158 18.15 11.81 21.65
N ASN A 159 19.16 10.95 21.48
CA ASN A 159 20.19 10.70 22.49
C ASN A 159 21.13 11.92 22.62
N LEU A 160 21.61 12.19 23.83
CA LEU A 160 22.59 13.24 24.10
C LEU A 160 23.90 13.06 23.33
N ALA A 161 24.27 11.80 23.01
CA ALA A 161 25.43 11.48 22.18
C ALA A 161 25.21 11.77 20.69
N ASN A 162 23.97 12.06 20.27
CA ASN A 162 23.61 12.39 18.91
C ASN A 162 23.03 13.82 18.81
N PRO A 163 23.87 14.85 18.88
CA PRO A 163 23.39 16.22 18.89
C PRO A 163 22.77 16.63 17.54
N PRO A 164 21.76 17.51 17.55
CA PRO A 164 21.19 18.07 16.35
C PRO A 164 22.21 18.87 15.54
N VAL A 165 22.17 18.78 14.21
CA VAL A 165 23.03 19.59 13.32
C VAL A 165 22.74 21.08 13.44
N ASN A 166 21.51 21.45 13.79
CA ASN A 166 21.08 22.80 14.07
C ASN A 166 20.16 22.83 15.30
N LYS A 167 20.79 22.98 16.49
CA LYS A 167 20.04 22.99 17.76
C LYS A 167 19.07 24.17 17.84
N ALA A 168 19.48 25.34 17.37
CA ALA A 168 18.67 26.56 17.45
C ALA A 168 17.39 26.43 16.63
N LEU A 169 17.47 25.83 15.44
CA LEU A 169 16.31 25.54 14.60
C LEU A 169 15.35 24.53 15.26
N LEU A 170 15.89 23.45 15.79
CA LEU A 170 15.06 22.43 16.46
C LEU A 170 14.35 23.01 17.69
N ASP A 171 15.06 23.80 18.48
CA ASP A 171 14.49 24.44 19.68
C ASP A 171 13.42 25.48 19.31
N TYR A 172 13.65 26.29 18.28
CA TYR A 172 12.68 27.25 17.76
C TYR A 172 11.37 26.57 17.34
N LEU A 173 11.47 25.57 16.50
CA LEU A 173 10.29 24.85 16.02
C LEU A 173 9.57 24.09 17.13
N ALA A 174 10.31 23.49 18.07
CA ALA A 174 9.73 22.79 19.20
C ALA A 174 9.01 23.74 20.18
N ALA A 175 9.61 24.87 20.51
CA ALA A 175 9.01 25.89 21.36
C ALA A 175 7.73 26.46 20.72
N GLY A 176 7.81 26.86 19.45
CA GLY A 176 6.65 27.38 18.74
C GLY A 176 5.53 26.34 18.61
N PHE A 177 5.86 25.06 18.42
CA PHE A 177 4.86 23.99 18.39
C PHE A 177 4.13 23.85 19.72
N ILE A 178 4.82 23.99 20.86
CA ILE A 178 4.21 24.00 22.21
C ILE A 178 3.36 25.26 22.39
N GLU A 179 3.88 26.44 22.06
CA GLU A 179 3.17 27.72 22.19
C GLU A 179 1.86 27.77 21.39
N HIS A 180 1.82 27.09 20.25
CA HIS A 180 0.61 26.93 19.42
C HIS A 180 -0.23 25.70 19.79
N ASN A 181 -0.14 25.19 21.03
CA ASN A 181 -0.90 24.05 21.52
C ASN A 181 -0.80 22.80 20.65
N PHE A 182 0.38 22.52 20.14
CA PHE A 182 0.65 21.38 19.24
C PHE A 182 -0.16 21.43 17.95
N ASP A 183 -0.39 22.64 17.41
CA ASP A 183 -1.05 22.80 16.10
C ASP A 183 -0.12 22.36 14.97
N MET A 184 -0.47 21.20 14.39
CA MET A 184 0.26 20.66 13.25
C MET A 184 0.22 21.57 12.03
N LYS A 185 -0.90 22.29 11.80
CA LYS A 185 -1.04 23.20 10.65
C LYS A 185 -0.08 24.39 10.78
N TRP A 186 0.15 24.87 12.01
CA TRP A 186 1.18 25.89 12.26
C TRP A 186 2.56 25.36 11.89
N LEU A 187 2.93 24.16 12.38
CA LEU A 187 4.24 23.56 12.11
C LEU A 187 4.48 23.35 10.61
N HIS A 188 3.49 22.80 9.90
CA HIS A 188 3.58 22.63 8.44
C HIS A 188 3.74 23.96 7.73
N ARG A 189 2.98 24.98 8.10
CA ARG A 189 3.06 26.33 7.50
C ARG A 189 4.41 26.95 7.72
N GLU A 190 4.96 26.83 8.93
CA GLU A 190 6.27 27.38 9.29
C GLU A 190 7.39 26.74 8.45
N ILE A 191 7.37 25.42 8.29
CA ILE A 191 8.35 24.69 7.48
C ILE A 191 8.20 25.04 5.99
N LEU A 192 7.00 25.01 5.44
CA LEU A 192 6.75 25.23 4.01
C LEU A 192 7.03 26.67 3.57
N ASN A 193 6.83 27.65 4.44
CA ASN A 193 7.15 29.06 4.17
C ASN A 193 8.65 29.39 4.37
N SER A 194 9.42 28.44 4.91
CA SER A 194 10.85 28.69 5.12
C SER A 194 11.61 28.82 3.81
N ARG A 195 12.65 29.63 3.80
CA ARG A 195 13.57 29.76 2.64
C ARG A 195 14.26 28.42 2.33
N THR A 196 14.48 27.60 3.34
CA THR A 196 15.10 26.27 3.19
C THR A 196 14.25 25.36 2.34
N TYR A 197 12.92 25.36 2.53
CA TYR A 197 12.01 24.54 1.72
C TYR A 197 11.93 24.98 0.26
N GLN A 198 12.18 26.26 -0.01
CA GLN A 198 12.12 26.87 -1.35
C GLN A 198 13.45 26.77 -2.13
N LEU A 199 14.49 26.14 -1.55
CA LEU A 199 15.77 25.96 -2.23
C LEU A 199 15.65 24.96 -3.38
N SER A 200 16.39 25.23 -4.46
CA SER A 200 16.52 24.32 -5.59
C SER A 200 17.26 23.04 -5.19
N TRP A 201 16.89 21.94 -5.82
CA TRP A 201 17.62 20.68 -5.72
C TRP A 201 18.90 20.66 -6.56
N VAL A 202 19.01 21.54 -7.55
CA VAL A 202 20.19 21.65 -8.41
C VAL A 202 21.39 22.13 -7.59
N PRO A 203 22.47 21.33 -7.47
CA PRO A 203 23.62 21.70 -6.68
C PRO A 203 24.44 22.81 -7.39
N ASN A 204 25.08 23.63 -6.58
CA ASN A 204 26.12 24.57 -7.03
C ASN A 204 27.51 24.14 -6.56
N SER A 205 28.55 24.93 -6.88
CA SER A 205 29.92 24.60 -6.53
C SER A 205 30.18 24.51 -5.02
N THR A 206 29.37 25.19 -4.19
CA THR A 206 29.59 25.28 -2.73
C THR A 206 28.76 24.27 -1.94
N ASN A 207 27.63 23.80 -2.47
CA ASN A 207 26.69 22.91 -1.74
C ASN A 207 26.55 21.49 -2.32
N ARG A 208 27.35 21.14 -3.34
CA ARG A 208 27.25 19.84 -4.01
C ARG A 208 27.44 18.65 -3.07
N LEU A 209 28.27 18.78 -2.06
CA LEU A 209 28.57 17.74 -1.07
C LEU A 209 27.77 17.90 0.23
N ASP A 210 26.86 18.86 0.29
CA ASP A 210 26.05 19.05 1.50
C ASP A 210 24.87 18.07 1.51
N GLU A 211 24.87 17.20 2.51
CA GLU A 211 23.81 16.23 2.78
C GLU A 211 23.12 16.46 4.13
N ARG A 212 23.59 17.43 4.93
CA ARG A 212 23.16 17.59 6.33
C ARG A 212 22.76 19.00 6.74
N ASN A 213 23.20 20.03 6.03
CA ASN A 213 22.99 21.43 6.45
C ASN A 213 21.82 22.10 5.72
N PHE A 214 21.08 21.35 4.93
CA PHE A 214 19.88 21.84 4.23
C PHE A 214 20.14 23.03 3.32
N SER A 215 21.35 23.14 2.73
CA SER A 215 21.71 24.22 1.82
C SER A 215 21.16 24.07 0.40
N ARG A 216 20.51 22.96 0.11
CA ARG A 216 19.73 22.64 -1.08
C ARG A 216 18.64 21.63 -0.75
N ALA A 217 17.62 21.51 -1.60
CA ALA A 217 16.68 20.41 -1.51
C ALA A 217 17.40 19.10 -1.88
N VAL A 218 17.20 18.05 -1.11
CA VAL A 218 17.67 16.70 -1.43
C VAL A 218 16.51 15.91 -2.02
N PRO A 219 16.57 15.51 -3.31
CA PRO A 219 15.52 14.75 -3.93
C PRO A 219 15.25 13.46 -3.16
N ARG A 220 14.00 13.21 -2.85
CA ARG A 220 13.58 12.01 -2.16
C ARG A 220 12.61 11.21 -3.00
N ARG A 221 12.54 9.95 -2.70
CA ARG A 221 11.57 9.08 -3.30
C ARG A 221 10.16 9.40 -2.80
N ILE A 222 9.20 9.32 -3.71
CA ILE A 222 7.79 9.53 -3.39
C ILE A 222 7.26 8.30 -2.62
N PRO A 223 6.53 8.50 -1.49
CA PRO A 223 5.88 7.41 -0.76
C PRO A 223 4.94 6.60 -1.64
N ALA A 224 4.80 5.31 -1.33
CA ALA A 224 4.04 4.35 -2.12
C ALA A 224 2.60 4.78 -2.42
N GLU A 225 1.92 5.33 -1.42
CA GLU A 225 0.54 5.80 -1.55
C GLU A 225 0.44 6.99 -2.52
N ILE A 226 1.40 7.89 -2.46
CA ILE A 226 1.46 9.05 -3.35
C ILE A 226 1.85 8.62 -4.76
N ALA A 227 2.83 7.73 -4.92
CA ALA A 227 3.23 7.20 -6.23
C ALA A 227 2.04 6.51 -6.93
N TYR A 228 1.25 5.74 -6.19
CA TYR A 228 0.03 5.12 -6.72
C TYR A 228 -1.01 6.17 -7.13
N ASP A 229 -1.28 7.16 -6.27
CA ASP A 229 -2.21 8.25 -6.56
C ASP A 229 -1.78 9.06 -7.80
N MET A 230 -0.49 9.32 -7.96
CA MET A 230 0.07 9.99 -9.15
C MET A 230 -0.13 9.19 -10.43
N MET A 231 0.07 7.85 -10.39
CA MET A 231 -0.22 6.98 -11.54
C MET A 231 -1.71 7.04 -11.92
N VAL A 232 -2.60 7.00 -10.93
CA VAL A 232 -4.05 7.12 -11.13
C VAL A 232 -4.39 8.47 -11.76
N GLN A 233 -3.83 9.57 -11.26
CA GLN A 233 -4.08 10.92 -11.79
C GLN A 233 -3.55 11.10 -13.21
N ALA A 234 -2.36 10.60 -13.51
CA ALA A 234 -1.75 10.71 -14.83
C ALA A 234 -2.53 9.97 -15.92
N THR A 235 -3.17 8.86 -15.56
CA THR A 235 -3.84 7.97 -16.51
C THR A 235 -5.34 8.24 -16.68
N ARG A 236 -6.01 8.87 -15.69
CA ARG A 236 -7.45 9.17 -15.76
C ARG A 236 -7.77 10.42 -16.57
N ASN A 237 -9.00 10.49 -17.08
CA ASN A 237 -9.50 11.72 -17.70
C ASN A 237 -9.78 12.82 -16.66
N ASP A 238 -10.02 14.06 -17.14
CA ASP A 238 -10.15 15.22 -16.26
C ASP A 238 -11.37 15.16 -15.35
N ALA A 239 -12.49 14.61 -15.82
CA ALA A 239 -13.71 14.46 -15.02
C ALA A 239 -13.46 13.50 -13.84
N LYS A 240 -12.83 12.35 -14.10
CA LYS A 240 -12.47 11.37 -13.06
C LYS A 240 -11.36 11.86 -12.15
N ASN A 241 -10.46 12.70 -12.65
CA ASN A 241 -9.46 13.34 -11.81
C ASN A 241 -10.08 14.33 -10.83
N LEU A 242 -11.06 15.10 -11.25
CA LEU A 242 -11.77 16.02 -10.37
C LEU A 242 -12.46 15.27 -9.20
N GLU A 243 -13.16 14.18 -9.50
CA GLU A 243 -13.73 13.29 -8.48
C GLU A 243 -12.64 12.77 -7.53
N PHE A 244 -11.54 12.29 -8.07
CA PHE A 244 -10.45 11.70 -7.31
C PHE A 244 -9.76 12.72 -6.38
N VAL A 245 -9.63 13.97 -6.80
CA VAL A 245 -9.04 15.05 -5.99
C VAL A 245 -9.98 15.50 -4.88
N THR A 246 -11.29 15.53 -5.13
CA THR A 246 -12.29 16.00 -4.15
C THR A 246 -12.67 14.93 -3.13
N GLU A 247 -12.65 13.65 -3.51
CA GLU A 247 -13.04 12.54 -2.64
C GLU A 247 -11.82 11.87 -2.00
N LEU A 248 -11.44 12.34 -0.82
CA LEU A 248 -10.26 11.83 -0.09
C LEU A 248 -10.34 10.32 0.21
N GLU A 249 -11.54 9.78 0.30
CA GLU A 249 -11.78 8.34 0.55
C GLU A 249 -11.31 7.45 -0.63
N LYS A 250 -11.21 8.01 -1.84
CA LYS A 250 -10.69 7.32 -3.02
C LYS A 250 -9.17 7.29 -3.09
N ARG A 251 -8.49 8.05 -2.22
CA ARG A 251 -7.02 8.12 -2.18
C ARG A 251 -6.41 6.86 -1.63
N ALA A 252 -5.20 6.54 -2.10
CA ALA A 252 -4.45 5.36 -1.66
C ALA A 252 -4.19 5.32 -0.15
N VAL A 253 -4.07 6.47 0.50
CA VAL A 253 -3.92 6.59 1.96
C VAL A 253 -5.13 6.03 2.72
N SER A 254 -6.31 6.06 2.13
CA SER A 254 -7.56 5.55 2.72
C SER A 254 -7.74 4.04 2.51
N ILE A 255 -6.95 3.42 1.63
CA ILE A 255 -7.02 1.98 1.39
C ILE A 255 -6.40 1.24 2.58
N PRO A 256 -7.19 0.44 3.35
CA PRO A 256 -6.65 -0.31 4.48
C PRO A 256 -5.53 -1.24 4.03
N GLY A 257 -4.42 -1.28 4.76
CA GLY A 257 -3.36 -2.26 4.53
C GLY A 257 -3.91 -3.66 4.82
N SER A 258 -3.90 -4.54 3.83
CA SER A 258 -4.15 -5.95 4.06
C SER A 258 -2.85 -6.56 4.57
N GLY A 259 -2.82 -7.02 5.83
CA GLY A 259 -1.69 -7.80 6.33
C GLY A 259 -1.37 -8.99 5.39
N LEU A 260 -0.13 -9.47 5.42
CA LEU A 260 0.42 -10.53 4.54
C LEU A 260 -0.46 -11.79 4.37
N ARG A 261 -1.48 -11.97 5.21
CA ARG A 261 -2.38 -13.14 5.22
C ARG A 261 -3.60 -13.04 4.30
N ASN A 262 -3.88 -11.89 3.72
CA ASN A 262 -5.07 -11.75 2.86
C ASN A 262 -4.75 -12.18 1.42
N ARG A 263 -5.26 -13.37 1.01
CA ARG A 263 -5.06 -13.92 -0.35
C ARG A 263 -5.81 -13.14 -1.44
N ASN A 264 -6.83 -12.37 -1.08
CA ASN A 264 -7.57 -11.51 -2.01
C ASN A 264 -7.02 -10.08 -1.94
N ARG A 265 -5.77 -9.88 -2.36
CA ARG A 265 -5.18 -8.56 -2.42
C ARG A 265 -5.89 -7.71 -3.48
N ASN A 266 -6.34 -6.53 -3.05
CA ASN A 266 -6.69 -5.48 -4.00
C ASN A 266 -5.44 -5.18 -4.85
N PRO A 267 -5.54 -5.07 -6.19
CA PRO A 267 -4.42 -4.70 -7.04
C PRO A 267 -3.66 -3.45 -6.55
N ALA A 268 -4.39 -2.44 -6.05
CA ALA A 268 -3.80 -1.25 -5.44
C ALA A 268 -2.91 -1.55 -4.23
N ASP A 269 -3.31 -2.50 -3.38
CA ASP A 269 -2.53 -2.92 -2.21
C ASP A 269 -1.23 -3.64 -2.60
N TYR A 270 -1.28 -4.44 -3.67
CA TYR A 270 -0.08 -5.07 -4.23
C TYR A 270 0.89 -4.01 -4.78
N ALA A 271 0.41 -3.07 -5.59
CA ALA A 271 1.22 -1.98 -6.10
C ALA A 271 1.90 -1.21 -4.97
N MET A 272 1.15 -0.77 -3.98
CA MET A 272 1.69 -0.04 -2.84
C MET A 272 2.71 -0.85 -2.04
N THR A 273 2.51 -2.17 -1.90
CA THR A 273 3.49 -3.05 -1.23
C THR A 273 4.80 -3.10 -2.02
N VAL A 274 4.72 -3.19 -3.34
CA VAL A 274 5.90 -3.13 -4.23
C VAL A 274 6.65 -1.81 -4.07
N PHE A 275 5.94 -0.70 -3.90
CA PHE A 275 6.53 0.62 -3.67
C PHE A 275 6.97 0.89 -2.23
N GLY A 276 6.96 -0.11 -1.36
CA GLY A 276 7.50 -0.02 0.00
C GLY A 276 6.52 0.48 1.06
N ARG A 277 5.21 0.35 0.81
CA ARG A 277 4.21 0.58 1.84
C ARG A 277 4.48 -0.31 3.04
N SER A 278 4.45 0.26 4.25
CA SER A 278 4.56 -0.49 5.49
C SER A 278 3.50 -1.59 5.58
N THR A 279 3.91 -2.80 5.95
CA THR A 279 3.00 -3.92 6.23
C THR A 279 2.22 -3.72 7.53
N ARG A 280 2.59 -2.71 8.33
CA ARG A 280 2.08 -2.43 9.66
C ARG A 280 2.18 -3.61 10.64
N GLU A 281 3.13 -4.48 10.42
CA GLU A 281 3.49 -5.52 11.39
C GLU A 281 4.18 -4.94 12.62
N SER A 282 4.91 -3.84 12.43
CA SER A 282 5.42 -2.98 13.50
C SER A 282 4.69 -1.63 13.49
N ASN A 283 4.55 -1.02 14.68
CA ASN A 283 3.94 0.32 14.80
C ASN A 283 4.95 1.45 14.48
N CYS A 284 6.00 1.14 13.75
CA CYS A 284 7.08 2.05 13.41
C CYS A 284 7.07 2.37 11.92
N ASP A 285 7.29 3.64 11.55
CA ASP A 285 7.53 4.06 10.16
C ASP A 285 8.84 3.51 9.59
N CYS A 286 9.72 2.96 10.44
CA CYS A 286 10.95 2.27 10.04
C CYS A 286 10.71 1.01 9.18
N ASP A 287 9.47 0.54 9.08
CA ASP A 287 9.06 -0.57 8.22
C ASP A 287 8.80 -0.14 6.75
N ARG A 288 8.89 1.16 6.44
CA ARG A 288 8.82 1.67 5.07
C ARG A 288 10.17 1.49 4.39
N THR A 289 10.16 0.78 3.26
CA THR A 289 11.37 0.62 2.46
C THR A 289 11.49 1.78 1.48
N GLU A 290 12.45 2.67 1.68
CA GLU A 290 12.73 3.78 0.77
C GLU A 290 13.74 3.40 -0.32
N GLU A 291 14.39 2.24 -0.20
CA GLU A 291 15.36 1.77 -1.18
C GLU A 291 14.71 1.31 -2.48
N PRO A 292 15.31 1.61 -3.64
CA PRO A 292 14.87 1.11 -4.93
C PRO A 292 14.97 -0.42 -4.97
N SER A 293 13.87 -1.10 -5.26
CA SER A 293 13.89 -2.56 -5.42
C SER A 293 13.75 -2.97 -6.89
N LEU A 294 14.32 -4.13 -7.23
CA LEU A 294 14.13 -4.74 -8.54
C LEU A 294 12.64 -4.98 -8.84
N LEU A 295 11.84 -5.33 -7.81
CA LEU A 295 10.41 -5.56 -7.94
C LEU A 295 9.66 -4.31 -8.42
N GLN A 296 10.10 -3.13 -8.02
CA GLN A 296 9.48 -1.86 -8.45
C GLN A 296 9.76 -1.60 -9.93
N THR A 297 10.98 -1.85 -10.37
CA THR A 297 11.35 -1.75 -11.79
C THR A 297 10.56 -2.75 -12.64
N ILE A 298 10.38 -3.98 -12.15
CA ILE A 298 9.58 -5.01 -12.82
C ILE A 298 8.11 -4.61 -12.85
N PHE A 299 7.55 -4.09 -11.73
CA PHE A 299 6.16 -3.65 -11.66
C PHE A 299 5.87 -2.56 -12.71
N VAL A 300 6.65 -1.48 -12.71
CA VAL A 300 6.41 -0.36 -13.63
C VAL A 300 6.62 -0.76 -15.09
N ARG A 301 7.53 -1.70 -15.37
CA ARG A 301 7.84 -2.14 -16.75
C ARG A 301 6.90 -3.22 -17.30
N ASN A 302 6.43 -4.13 -16.46
CA ASN A 302 5.79 -5.36 -16.94
C ASN A 302 4.44 -5.67 -16.27
N ASP A 303 3.94 -4.83 -15.36
CA ASP A 303 2.70 -5.12 -14.67
C ASP A 303 1.48 -4.75 -15.50
N ASN A 304 0.61 -5.74 -15.71
CA ASN A 304 -0.66 -5.55 -16.40
C ASN A 304 -1.56 -4.50 -15.74
N GLN A 305 -1.33 -4.16 -14.48
CA GLN A 305 -2.11 -3.17 -13.76
C GLN A 305 -1.83 -1.76 -14.28
N LEU A 306 -0.57 -1.38 -14.50
CA LEU A 306 -0.22 -0.08 -15.06
C LEU A 306 -0.74 0.06 -16.50
N LEU A 307 -0.59 -0.98 -17.31
CA LEU A 307 -1.16 -1.01 -18.67
C LEU A 307 -2.68 -0.89 -18.64
N SER A 308 -3.34 -1.55 -17.69
CA SER A 308 -4.80 -1.43 -17.50
C SER A 308 -5.24 -0.03 -17.09
N MET A 309 -4.43 0.67 -16.29
CA MET A 309 -4.69 2.08 -15.93
C MET A 309 -4.58 3.01 -17.14
N ILE A 310 -3.56 2.80 -17.99
CA ILE A 310 -3.36 3.59 -19.22
C ILE A 310 -4.49 3.33 -20.22
N ASP A 311 -4.96 2.08 -20.31
CA ASP A 311 -6.01 1.64 -21.25
C ASP A 311 -7.43 1.69 -20.65
N ASP A 312 -7.63 2.40 -19.52
CA ASP A 312 -8.94 2.48 -18.88
C ASP A 312 -10.00 3.12 -19.78
N GLY A 313 -11.25 2.66 -19.65
CA GLY A 313 -12.41 3.23 -20.33
C GLY A 313 -12.76 4.65 -19.92
N ASP A 314 -12.31 5.07 -18.73
CA ASP A 314 -12.40 6.45 -18.22
C ASP A 314 -11.01 7.12 -18.24
N GLY A 315 -10.10 6.63 -19.10
CA GLY A 315 -8.70 7.06 -19.18
C GLY A 315 -8.48 8.26 -20.08
N TRP A 316 -7.41 9.00 -19.80
CA TRP A 316 -6.96 10.12 -20.62
C TRP A 316 -6.63 9.71 -22.08
N LEU A 317 -6.02 8.54 -22.26
CA LEU A 317 -5.64 8.06 -23.60
C LEU A 317 -6.88 7.84 -24.50
N LEU A 318 -7.99 7.34 -23.93
CA LEU A 318 -9.24 7.22 -24.66
C LEU A 318 -9.83 8.59 -25.03
N ASP A 319 -9.74 9.57 -24.13
CA ASP A 319 -10.19 10.93 -24.41
C ASP A 319 -9.37 11.56 -25.54
N VAL A 320 -8.04 11.38 -25.52
CA VAL A 320 -7.16 11.83 -26.62
C VAL A 320 -7.55 11.18 -27.93
N ALA A 321 -7.76 9.87 -27.93
CA ALA A 321 -8.18 9.15 -29.14
C ALA A 321 -9.53 9.64 -29.66
N THR A 322 -10.50 9.84 -28.78
CA THR A 322 -11.84 10.29 -29.12
C THR A 322 -11.83 11.72 -29.66
N LYS A 323 -11.13 12.66 -29.01
CA LYS A 323 -11.03 14.07 -29.45
C LYS A 323 -10.37 14.21 -30.81
N ASN A 324 -9.43 13.32 -31.13
CA ASN A 324 -8.68 13.36 -32.38
C ASN A 324 -9.17 12.35 -33.43
N SER A 325 -10.30 11.69 -33.21
CA SER A 325 -10.87 10.67 -34.11
C SER A 325 -9.90 9.52 -34.44
N LEU A 326 -9.08 9.15 -33.48
CA LEU A 326 -8.11 8.05 -33.57
C LEU A 326 -8.74 6.73 -33.12
N THR A 327 -8.32 5.63 -33.75
CA THR A 327 -8.78 4.28 -33.34
C THR A 327 -8.13 3.87 -32.04
N PHE A 328 -8.94 3.62 -31.00
CA PHE A 328 -8.46 3.15 -29.69
C PHE A 328 -8.65 1.65 -29.55
N THR A 329 -7.55 0.92 -29.37
CA THR A 329 -7.54 -0.52 -29.08
C THR A 329 -6.89 -0.76 -27.72
N ARG A 330 -7.59 -1.46 -26.82
CA ARG A 330 -7.07 -1.82 -25.51
C ARG A 330 -6.06 -2.96 -25.62
N LYS A 331 -4.79 -2.72 -25.35
CA LYS A 331 -3.75 -3.78 -25.29
C LYS A 331 -3.94 -4.71 -24.11
N SER A 332 -4.30 -4.17 -22.94
CA SER A 332 -4.52 -4.96 -21.72
C SER A 332 -5.61 -6.04 -21.88
N VAL A 333 -6.60 -5.81 -22.75
CA VAL A 333 -7.64 -6.80 -23.06
C VAL A 333 -7.15 -7.80 -24.10
N ALA A 334 -6.37 -7.35 -25.09
CA ALA A 334 -5.77 -8.22 -26.10
C ALA A 334 -4.78 -9.20 -25.45
N ASP A 335 -3.87 -8.70 -24.60
CA ASP A 335 -2.90 -9.54 -23.87
C ASP A 335 -3.58 -10.51 -22.91
N ALA A 336 -4.67 -10.10 -22.24
CA ALA A 336 -5.47 -11.00 -21.39
C ALA A 336 -6.24 -12.06 -22.21
N ALA A 337 -6.70 -11.72 -23.42
CA ALA A 337 -7.35 -12.65 -24.33
C ALA A 337 -6.33 -13.64 -24.91
N ASP A 338 -5.15 -13.18 -25.30
CA ASP A 338 -4.06 -14.03 -25.77
C ASP A 338 -3.49 -14.91 -24.66
N SER A 339 -3.31 -14.40 -23.45
CA SER A 339 -2.93 -15.19 -22.27
C SER A 339 -3.96 -16.26 -21.94
N LYS A 340 -5.27 -15.96 -22.00
CA LYS A 340 -6.32 -16.95 -21.82
C LYS A 340 -6.33 -17.98 -22.95
N LYS A 341 -6.08 -17.56 -24.18
CA LYS A 341 -5.97 -18.44 -25.36
C LYS A 341 -4.74 -19.36 -25.23
N ASP A 342 -3.61 -18.83 -24.78
CA ASP A 342 -2.41 -19.62 -24.50
C ASP A 342 -2.59 -20.59 -23.36
N GLN A 343 -3.20 -20.18 -22.24
CA GLN A 343 -3.56 -21.08 -21.14
C GLN A 343 -4.52 -22.19 -21.60
N ARG A 344 -5.51 -21.84 -22.43
CA ARG A 344 -6.43 -22.82 -23.02
C ARG A 344 -5.71 -23.77 -23.97
N ASN A 345 -4.80 -23.27 -24.80
CA ASN A 345 -3.98 -24.09 -25.69
C ASN A 345 -3.05 -25.02 -24.92
N GLN A 346 -2.37 -24.55 -23.88
CA GLN A 346 -1.54 -25.38 -23.00
C GLN A 346 -2.37 -26.45 -22.27
N ALA A 347 -3.55 -26.06 -21.77
CA ALA A 347 -4.46 -27.02 -21.15
C ALA A 347 -4.91 -28.09 -22.16
N ARG A 348 -5.31 -27.70 -23.37
CA ARG A 348 -5.69 -28.60 -24.46
C ARG A 348 -4.56 -29.59 -24.77
N ASP A 349 -3.35 -29.10 -24.96
CA ASP A 349 -2.20 -29.94 -25.33
C ASP A 349 -1.83 -30.91 -24.20
N LYS A 350 -1.93 -30.47 -22.95
CA LYS A 350 -1.76 -31.30 -21.76
C LYS A 350 -2.80 -32.45 -21.72
N TYR A 351 -4.10 -32.11 -21.85
CA TYR A 351 -5.17 -33.13 -21.82
C TYR A 351 -5.09 -34.06 -23.04
N LYS A 352 -4.79 -33.51 -24.23
CA LYS A 352 -4.57 -34.32 -25.45
C LYS A 352 -3.45 -35.33 -25.27
N GLY A 353 -2.30 -34.90 -24.70
CA GLY A 353 -1.19 -35.81 -24.41
C GLY A 353 -1.50 -36.90 -23.39
N GLN A 354 -2.26 -36.58 -22.34
CA GLN A 354 -2.67 -37.53 -21.32
C GLN A 354 -3.69 -38.54 -21.87
N ILE A 355 -4.69 -38.09 -22.62
CA ILE A 355 -5.70 -38.93 -23.23
C ILE A 355 -5.08 -39.87 -24.27
N LYS A 356 -4.14 -39.38 -25.10
CA LYS A 356 -3.39 -40.19 -26.05
C LYS A 356 -2.66 -41.34 -25.34
N LYS A 357 -1.88 -41.03 -24.29
CA LYS A 357 -1.18 -42.06 -23.51
C LYS A 357 -2.11 -43.13 -22.90
N LEU A 358 -3.29 -42.72 -22.46
CA LEU A 358 -4.27 -43.68 -21.93
C LEU A 358 -4.94 -44.50 -23.04
N ARG A 359 -5.17 -43.93 -24.22
CA ARG A 359 -5.66 -44.68 -25.39
C ARG A 359 -4.67 -45.71 -25.88
N ASP A 360 -3.37 -45.37 -25.93
CA ASP A 360 -2.32 -46.34 -26.29
C ASP A 360 -2.26 -47.51 -25.30
N ARG A 361 -2.36 -47.23 -23.99
CA ARG A 361 -2.44 -48.28 -22.96
C ARG A 361 -3.73 -49.08 -23.01
N LEU A 362 -4.83 -48.43 -23.37
CA LEU A 362 -6.13 -49.09 -23.55
C LEU A 362 -6.05 -50.11 -24.70
N ALA A 363 -5.50 -49.70 -25.84
CA ALA A 363 -5.30 -50.57 -27.01
C ALA A 363 -4.41 -51.77 -26.69
N GLU A 364 -3.34 -51.56 -25.91
CA GLU A 364 -2.47 -52.66 -25.46
C GLU A 364 -3.19 -53.61 -24.48
N ALA A 365 -4.00 -53.07 -23.56
CA ALA A 365 -4.80 -53.89 -22.62
C ALA A 365 -5.89 -54.69 -23.33
N GLU A 366 -6.54 -54.13 -24.38
CA GLU A 366 -7.50 -54.82 -25.22
C GLU A 366 -6.84 -55.98 -26.00
N LYS A 367 -5.64 -55.72 -26.58
CA LYS A 367 -4.87 -56.73 -27.27
C LYS A 367 -4.42 -57.90 -26.37
N ASN A 368 -4.18 -57.62 -25.09
CA ASN A 368 -3.75 -58.58 -24.08
C ASN A 368 -4.91 -59.23 -23.31
N GLY A 369 -6.16 -58.98 -23.66
CA GLY A 369 -7.35 -59.57 -23.05
C GLY A 369 -7.60 -59.20 -21.59
N LYS A 370 -7.04 -58.09 -21.08
CA LYS A 370 -7.11 -57.67 -19.67
C LYS A 370 -8.36 -56.83 -19.38
N ALA A 371 -9.54 -57.48 -19.30
CA ALA A 371 -10.84 -56.80 -19.18
C ALA A 371 -10.95 -55.78 -18.02
N GLY A 372 -10.32 -56.04 -16.86
CA GLY A 372 -10.32 -55.11 -15.71
C GLY A 372 -9.53 -53.83 -15.97
N GLN A 373 -8.40 -53.90 -16.68
CA GLN A 373 -7.59 -52.74 -17.05
C GLN A 373 -8.28 -51.92 -18.14
N VAL A 374 -8.96 -52.56 -19.09
CA VAL A 374 -9.75 -51.90 -20.15
C VAL A 374 -10.84 -51.02 -19.53
N LYS A 375 -11.59 -51.53 -18.56
CA LYS A 375 -12.60 -50.74 -17.87
C LYS A 375 -12.02 -49.55 -17.13
N SER A 376 -10.93 -49.74 -16.40
CA SER A 376 -10.24 -48.66 -15.66
C SER A 376 -9.72 -47.57 -16.58
N PHE A 377 -9.10 -47.90 -17.71
CA PHE A 377 -8.59 -46.88 -18.65
C PHE A 377 -9.73 -46.11 -19.33
N LYS A 378 -10.85 -46.75 -19.67
CA LYS A 378 -12.05 -46.06 -20.19
C LYS A 378 -12.61 -45.06 -19.19
N GLU A 379 -12.69 -45.41 -17.91
CA GLU A 379 -13.14 -44.52 -16.83
C GLU A 379 -12.17 -43.34 -16.63
N GLN A 380 -10.84 -43.55 -16.70
CA GLN A 380 -9.85 -42.49 -16.58
C GLN A 380 -9.92 -41.50 -17.76
N ILE A 381 -10.10 -42.00 -18.98
CA ILE A 381 -10.30 -41.15 -20.17
C ILE A 381 -11.58 -40.31 -20.02
N ALA A 382 -12.67 -40.88 -19.57
CA ALA A 382 -13.91 -40.14 -19.34
C ALA A 382 -13.76 -39.05 -18.27
N LYS A 383 -13.04 -39.32 -17.18
CA LYS A 383 -12.73 -38.32 -16.15
C LYS A 383 -11.87 -37.18 -16.68
N LEU A 384 -10.84 -37.47 -17.48
CA LEU A 384 -9.97 -36.43 -18.07
C LEU A 384 -10.73 -35.57 -19.08
N LYS A 385 -11.62 -36.16 -19.88
CA LYS A 385 -12.49 -35.40 -20.79
C LYS A 385 -13.42 -34.45 -20.04
N ALA A 386 -14.06 -34.90 -18.96
CA ALA A 386 -14.90 -34.06 -18.11
C ALA A 386 -14.10 -32.93 -17.38
N GLN A 387 -12.83 -33.18 -17.09
CA GLN A 387 -11.94 -32.14 -16.55
C GLN A 387 -11.53 -31.13 -17.62
N ALA A 388 -11.25 -31.54 -18.85
CA ALA A 388 -10.94 -30.68 -19.97
C ALA A 388 -12.10 -29.73 -20.30
N GLU A 389 -13.34 -30.27 -20.28
CA GLU A 389 -14.56 -29.49 -20.52
C GLU A 389 -14.78 -28.37 -19.48
N LYS A 390 -14.48 -28.65 -18.20
CA LYS A 390 -14.53 -27.61 -17.12
C LYS A 390 -13.57 -26.45 -17.33
N VAL A 391 -12.50 -26.62 -18.07
CA VAL A 391 -11.53 -25.57 -18.46
C VAL A 391 -11.81 -25.00 -19.85
N GLY A 392 -12.99 -25.30 -20.43
CA GLY A 392 -13.44 -24.78 -21.72
C GLY A 392 -12.77 -25.43 -22.94
N VAL A 393 -12.23 -26.65 -22.79
CA VAL A 393 -11.65 -27.44 -23.89
C VAL A 393 -12.65 -28.51 -24.28
N THR A 394 -13.16 -28.43 -25.51
CA THR A 394 -14.18 -29.36 -26.00
C THR A 394 -13.61 -30.70 -26.49
N ASP A 395 -14.42 -31.76 -26.49
CA ASP A 395 -14.00 -33.07 -26.98
C ASP A 395 -13.54 -33.03 -28.44
N ALA A 396 -14.16 -32.20 -29.29
CA ALA A 396 -13.76 -32.00 -30.68
C ALA A 396 -12.33 -31.35 -30.79
N GLU A 397 -12.00 -30.43 -29.90
CA GLU A 397 -10.67 -29.82 -29.86
C GLU A 397 -9.57 -30.78 -29.35
N VAL A 398 -9.91 -31.71 -28.50
CA VAL A 398 -8.99 -32.76 -28.04
C VAL A 398 -8.70 -33.78 -29.15
N GLU A 399 -9.61 -33.96 -30.09
CA GLU A 399 -9.52 -34.95 -31.16
C GLU A 399 -8.96 -34.38 -32.50
N ALA A 400 -8.98 -33.05 -32.67
CA ALA A 400 -8.50 -32.39 -33.90
C ALA A 400 -6.97 -32.54 -34.09
N THR A 401 -6.57 -32.92 -35.29
CA THR A 401 -5.19 -32.90 -35.76
C THR A 401 -4.80 -31.45 -36.13
N PRO A 402 -3.57 -30.98 -35.94
CA PRO A 402 -3.20 -29.62 -36.29
C PRO A 402 -3.26 -29.43 -37.81
N ALA A 403 -4.18 -28.60 -38.28
CA ALA A 403 -4.11 -28.06 -39.64
C ALA A 403 -3.20 -26.83 -39.60
N ALA A 404 -2.18 -26.84 -40.42
CA ALA A 404 -1.37 -25.66 -40.71
C ALA A 404 -2.25 -24.60 -41.38
N THR A 405 -2.38 -23.46 -40.73
CA THR A 405 -2.95 -22.26 -41.37
C THR A 405 -1.94 -21.14 -41.25
N ASP A 406 -1.16 -21.01 -42.31
CA ASP A 406 -0.53 -19.75 -42.67
C ASP A 406 -1.64 -18.78 -43.03
N ALA A 407 -1.90 -17.82 -42.17
CA ALA A 407 -2.73 -16.65 -42.52
C ALA A 407 -1.81 -15.42 -42.36
N GLU A 408 -1.27 -15.05 -43.49
CA GLU A 408 -0.66 -13.76 -43.77
C GLU A 408 -1.69 -12.66 -43.48
N SER A 409 -1.56 -11.96 -42.35
CA SER A 409 -2.41 -10.83 -42.00
C SER A 409 -2.01 -9.61 -42.79
N ALA A 410 -2.89 -9.18 -43.69
CA ALA A 410 -2.81 -7.94 -44.42
C ALA A 410 -2.54 -6.74 -43.51
N LYS A 411 -1.54 -5.93 -43.87
CA LYS A 411 -1.30 -4.61 -43.28
C LYS A 411 -2.58 -3.76 -43.41
N PRO A 412 -3.05 -3.16 -42.31
CA PRO A 412 -4.03 -2.08 -42.43
C PRO A 412 -3.34 -0.86 -43.05
N GLU A 413 -3.95 -0.32 -44.07
CA GLU A 413 -3.57 0.95 -44.65
C GLU A 413 -3.64 2.08 -43.61
N ALA A 414 -2.60 2.91 -43.59
CA ALA A 414 -2.52 4.12 -42.78
C ALA A 414 -3.63 5.10 -43.21
N SER A 415 -4.71 5.20 -42.42
CA SER A 415 -5.78 6.17 -42.61
C SER A 415 -5.50 7.43 -41.79
N ALA A 416 -5.33 8.53 -42.51
CA ALA A 416 -5.59 9.93 -42.21
C ALA A 416 -5.35 10.44 -40.77
N ALA A 417 -4.08 10.60 -40.36
CA ALA A 417 -3.67 11.38 -39.18
C ALA A 417 -3.22 12.81 -39.55
N SER A 418 -3.82 13.45 -40.58
CA SER A 418 -3.27 14.69 -41.18
C SER A 418 -3.55 15.98 -40.38
N ASN A 419 -4.27 15.96 -39.24
CA ASN A 419 -4.59 17.17 -38.46
C ASN A 419 -4.43 17.02 -36.95
N VAL A 420 -3.77 16.00 -36.44
CA VAL A 420 -3.59 15.81 -35.00
C VAL A 420 -2.41 16.63 -34.49
N ASN A 421 -2.64 17.49 -33.49
CA ASN A 421 -1.57 18.27 -32.86
C ASN A 421 -0.85 17.43 -31.78
N PHE A 422 0.09 16.59 -32.19
CA PHE A 422 0.87 15.75 -31.27
C PHE A 422 1.71 16.55 -30.30
N THR A 423 2.11 17.79 -30.63
CA THR A 423 2.85 18.64 -29.67
C THR A 423 2.01 18.97 -28.46
N GLU A 424 0.73 19.27 -28.65
CA GLU A 424 -0.20 19.56 -27.53
C GLU A 424 -0.44 18.31 -26.68
N ILE A 425 -0.63 17.16 -27.30
CA ILE A 425 -0.80 15.87 -26.61
C ILE A 425 0.46 15.52 -25.77
N ILE A 426 1.65 15.72 -26.32
CA ILE A 426 2.92 15.49 -25.62
C ILE A 426 3.05 16.46 -24.44
N ASN A 427 2.75 17.75 -24.66
CA ASN A 427 2.76 18.75 -23.58
C ASN A 427 1.83 18.35 -22.43
N GLU A 428 0.63 17.90 -22.75
CA GLU A 428 -0.34 17.43 -21.75
C GLU A 428 0.17 16.18 -21.02
N ALA A 429 0.77 15.21 -21.72
CA ALA A 429 1.35 14.02 -21.10
C ALA A 429 2.46 14.36 -20.10
N TYR A 430 3.33 15.31 -20.42
CA TYR A 430 4.38 15.81 -19.52
C TYR A 430 3.81 16.54 -18.32
N LEU A 431 2.82 17.41 -18.51
CA LEU A 431 2.15 18.11 -17.41
C LEU A 431 1.43 17.14 -16.47
N ARG A 432 0.79 16.11 -16.98
CA ARG A 432 0.10 15.09 -16.19
C ARG A 432 1.03 14.20 -15.36
N THR A 433 2.23 13.96 -15.87
CA THR A 433 3.20 13.04 -15.25
C THR A 433 4.28 13.77 -14.47
N LEU A 434 4.93 14.76 -15.08
CA LEU A 434 6.12 15.44 -14.55
C LEU A 434 5.85 16.87 -14.07
N SER A 435 4.62 17.36 -14.22
CA SER A 435 4.21 18.74 -13.84
C SER A 435 5.07 19.85 -14.47
N ARG A 436 5.67 19.58 -15.63
CA ARG A 436 6.44 20.53 -16.42
C ARG A 436 6.19 20.37 -17.91
N TYR A 437 6.53 21.36 -18.69
CA TYR A 437 6.57 21.23 -20.15
C TYR A 437 7.80 20.43 -20.59
N PRO A 438 7.71 19.68 -21.71
CA PRO A 438 8.87 19.03 -22.32
C PRO A 438 9.83 20.07 -22.92
N THR A 439 11.11 19.72 -22.97
CA THR A 439 12.10 20.45 -23.76
C THR A 439 11.87 20.20 -25.27
N GLU A 440 12.46 21.03 -26.13
CA GLU A 440 12.37 20.86 -27.59
C GLU A 440 12.90 19.48 -28.05
N GLU A 441 13.92 18.95 -27.37
CA GLU A 441 14.49 17.63 -27.67
C GLU A 441 13.53 16.51 -27.27
N GLU A 442 12.89 16.61 -26.11
CA GLU A 442 11.88 15.67 -25.63
C GLU A 442 10.64 15.65 -26.55
N VAL A 443 10.22 16.83 -27.05
CA VAL A 443 9.13 16.90 -28.03
C VAL A 443 9.50 16.19 -29.32
N ARG A 444 10.70 16.46 -29.87
CA ARG A 444 11.16 15.80 -31.09
C ARG A 444 11.26 14.30 -30.96
N THR A 445 11.84 13.83 -29.85
CA THR A 445 11.98 12.39 -29.57
C THR A 445 10.61 11.71 -29.45
N SER A 446 9.67 12.35 -28.75
CA SER A 446 8.31 11.81 -28.58
C SER A 446 7.55 11.78 -29.90
N GLN A 447 7.67 12.82 -30.73
CA GLN A 447 7.04 12.87 -32.05
C GLN A 447 7.61 11.79 -33.00
N SER A 448 8.94 11.61 -33.02
CA SER A 448 9.58 10.55 -33.81
C SER A 448 9.05 9.16 -33.41
N TYR A 449 9.00 8.92 -32.10
CA TYR A 449 8.46 7.65 -31.55
C TYR A 449 7.00 7.42 -31.94
N ILE A 450 6.15 8.46 -31.86
CA ILE A 450 4.73 8.37 -32.25
C ILE A 450 4.62 8.06 -33.75
N SER A 451 5.42 8.71 -34.58
CA SER A 451 5.40 8.50 -36.06
C SER A 451 5.89 7.11 -36.48
N GLU A 452 6.78 6.51 -35.72
CA GLU A 452 7.34 5.16 -35.98
C GLU A 452 6.46 4.03 -35.39
N SER A 453 5.47 4.39 -34.56
CA SER A 453 4.56 3.43 -33.93
C SER A 453 3.57 2.85 -34.91
N LYS A 454 2.98 1.68 -34.62
CA LYS A 454 1.99 0.99 -35.47
C LYS A 454 0.77 1.89 -35.76
N ASP A 455 0.32 2.63 -34.76
CA ASP A 455 -0.71 3.63 -34.85
C ASP A 455 -0.40 4.78 -33.85
N ALA A 456 -1.05 5.91 -34.03
CA ALA A 456 -0.81 7.10 -33.25
C ALA A 456 -1.15 6.91 -31.74
N VAL A 457 -2.21 6.16 -31.43
CA VAL A 457 -2.62 5.88 -30.04
C VAL A 457 -1.58 4.99 -29.34
N ASP A 458 -1.03 4.01 -30.04
CA ASP A 458 0.07 3.18 -29.53
C ASP A 458 1.32 4.03 -29.24
N GLY A 459 1.61 5.00 -30.11
CA GLY A 459 2.70 5.93 -29.89
C GLY A 459 2.49 6.80 -28.64
N VAL A 460 1.32 7.39 -28.50
CA VAL A 460 0.97 8.21 -27.31
C VAL A 460 0.96 7.34 -26.04
N ARG A 461 0.43 6.11 -26.10
CA ARG A 461 0.50 5.12 -25.01
C ARG A 461 1.93 4.86 -24.57
N GLY A 462 2.82 4.65 -25.54
CA GLY A 462 4.24 4.43 -25.26
C GLY A 462 4.94 5.63 -24.63
N VAL A 463 4.62 6.85 -25.06
CA VAL A 463 5.13 8.09 -24.45
C VAL A 463 4.65 8.19 -23.00
N LEU A 464 3.34 8.03 -22.74
CA LEU A 464 2.79 8.08 -21.38
C LEU A 464 3.43 6.99 -20.49
N TRP A 465 3.54 5.78 -21.00
CA TRP A 465 4.20 4.68 -20.28
C TRP A 465 5.67 5.00 -19.99
N ALA A 466 6.41 5.56 -20.94
CA ALA A 466 7.81 5.92 -20.75
C ALA A 466 7.96 7.01 -19.66
N LEU A 467 7.10 8.02 -19.65
CA LEU A 467 7.11 9.09 -18.64
C LEU A 467 6.84 8.56 -17.24
N LEU A 468 5.86 7.67 -17.08
CA LEU A 468 5.58 6.99 -15.80
C LEU A 468 6.74 6.12 -15.31
N ASN A 469 7.63 5.70 -16.21
CA ASN A 469 8.82 4.91 -15.92
C ASN A 469 10.07 5.75 -15.68
N THR A 470 9.99 7.08 -15.77
CA THR A 470 11.15 7.94 -15.52
C THR A 470 11.50 8.01 -14.03
N ARG A 471 12.78 8.24 -13.75
CA ARG A 471 13.20 8.54 -12.38
C ARG A 471 12.57 9.82 -11.86
N GLU A 472 12.36 10.79 -12.74
CA GLU A 472 11.74 12.09 -12.43
C GLU A 472 10.31 11.91 -11.89
N PHE A 473 9.51 11.00 -12.47
CA PHE A 473 8.16 10.69 -11.98
C PHE A 473 8.15 10.10 -10.55
N MET A 474 9.19 9.38 -10.17
CA MET A 474 9.26 8.63 -8.91
C MET A 474 9.94 9.40 -7.77
N VAL A 475 10.42 10.60 -8.03
CA VAL A 475 11.22 11.40 -7.10
C VAL A 475 10.58 12.77 -6.93
N ASN A 476 10.43 13.21 -5.67
CA ASN A 476 10.07 14.59 -5.34
C ASN A 476 11.34 15.45 -5.35
N HIS A 477 11.38 16.47 -6.17
CA HIS A 477 12.51 17.37 -6.36
C HIS A 477 12.07 18.85 -6.35
#